data_a3a85e57d68539dee8ea7b4a4634b47a
#
_entry.id   a3a85e57d68539dee8ea7b4a4634b47a
#
_cell.length_a   1.000
_cell.length_b   1.000
_cell.length_c   1.000
_cell.angle_alpha   90.00
_cell.angle_beta   90.00
_cell.angle_gamma   90.00
#
_symmetry.space_group_name_H-M   'P 1'
#
loop_
_entity.id
_entity.type
_entity.pdbx_description
1 polymer ?
#
loop_
_entity_poly.entity_id
_entity_poly.type
_entity_poly.pdbx_seq_one_letter_code
_entity_poly.pdbx_strand_id
1 'polypeptide(L)'
;MNARGTPRLRGALAVMAAVALLFTLSAALAPERAVAAPVLVSQGKPATASSAEGPFTAPNAVDGNPATRWSSQFTDDQWIRIDLGTSTAVGQVVLNWEAAYARGYRIELSANGTDWTTIHSTTTGTGGVETLTVSGTG
;
A
#
# COMPACT_ATOMS: atom_id res chain seq x y z
N MET A 1 94.55 -46.22 -3.60
CA MET A 1 93.31 -46.81 -4.06
C MET A 1 92.17 -45.95 -3.62
N ASN A 2 91.39 -45.46 -4.59
CA ASN A 2 90.45 -44.36 -4.49
C ASN A 2 89.27 -44.59 -3.57
N ALA A 3 88.98 -43.68 -2.71
CA ALA A 3 87.68 -43.52 -2.09
C ALA A 3 87.09 -42.13 -2.51
N ARG A 4 86.08 -42.11 -3.32
CA ARG A 4 85.39 -40.94 -3.80
C ARG A 4 84.40 -40.50 -2.75
N GLY A 5 84.55 -39.26 -2.27
CA GLY A 5 83.55 -38.62 -1.44
C GLY A 5 82.39 -38.13 -2.23
N THR A 6 81.20 -38.41 -1.77
CA THR A 6 79.94 -37.90 -2.32
C THR A 6 79.60 -36.53 -1.78
N PRO A 7 79.19 -35.54 -2.59
CA PRO A 7 78.75 -34.24 -2.10
C PRO A 7 77.34 -34.31 -1.49
N ARG A 8 77.21 -33.82 -0.27
CA ARG A 8 75.90 -33.63 0.39
C ARG A 8 75.24 -32.41 -0.20
N LEU A 9 74.15 -32.66 -0.90
CA LEU A 9 73.23 -31.60 -1.34
C LEU A 9 72.49 -31.06 -0.14
N ARG A 10 72.74 -29.79 0.20
CA ARG A 10 71.91 -29.03 1.17
C ARG A 10 70.69 -28.51 0.41
N GLY A 11 69.53 -29.15 0.64
CA GLY A 11 68.24 -28.63 0.16
C GLY A 11 67.86 -27.39 0.97
N ALA A 12 67.74 -26.25 0.29
CA ALA A 12 67.14 -25.07 0.84
C ALA A 12 65.62 -25.24 0.82
N LEU A 13 64.98 -25.27 2.00
CA LEU A 13 63.53 -25.27 2.14
C LEU A 13 63.05 -23.85 1.90
N ALA A 14 62.45 -23.58 0.72
CA ALA A 14 61.77 -22.33 0.43
C ALA A 14 60.36 -22.37 1.05
N VAL A 15 60.15 -21.65 2.14
CA VAL A 15 58.81 -21.44 2.74
C VAL A 15 58.08 -20.40 1.88
N MET A 16 57.18 -20.88 1.05
CA MET A 16 56.23 -20.00 0.38
C MET A 16 55.13 -19.59 1.38
N ALA A 17 55.15 -18.34 1.88
CA ALA A 17 54.05 -17.74 2.62
C ALA A 17 52.96 -17.37 1.65
N ALA A 18 51.88 -18.17 1.57
CA ALA A 18 50.68 -17.84 0.86
C ALA A 18 49.90 -16.78 1.67
N VAL A 19 49.95 -15.51 1.26
CA VAL A 19 49.08 -14.46 1.79
C VAL A 19 47.71 -14.64 1.19
N ALA A 20 46.79 -15.27 1.90
CA ALA A 20 45.37 -15.33 1.53
C ALA A 20 44.74 -13.94 1.80
N LEU A 21 44.50 -13.19 0.75
CA LEU A 21 43.75 -11.93 0.81
C LEU A 21 42.25 -12.27 0.97
N LEU A 22 41.76 -12.26 2.21
CA LEU A 22 40.33 -12.36 2.48
C LEU A 22 39.64 -11.05 2.11
N PHE A 23 39.08 -11.00 0.89
CA PHE A 23 38.11 -9.96 0.54
C PHE A 23 36.79 -10.25 1.29
N THR A 24 36.56 -9.56 2.41
CA THR A 24 35.23 -9.52 3.02
C THR A 24 34.36 -8.61 2.17
N LEU A 25 33.50 -9.20 1.36
CA LEU A 25 32.44 -8.49 0.65
C LEU A 25 31.40 -8.05 1.70
N SER A 26 31.56 -6.83 2.24
CA SER A 26 30.54 -6.21 3.06
C SER A 26 29.38 -5.81 2.14
N ALA A 27 28.36 -6.69 2.04
CA ALA A 27 27.08 -6.30 1.47
C ALA A 27 26.47 -5.25 2.40
N ALA A 28 26.54 -3.99 2.01
CA ALA A 28 25.79 -2.93 2.65
C ALA A 28 24.30 -3.23 2.43
N LEU A 29 23.59 -3.70 3.46
CA LEU A 29 22.13 -3.71 3.46
C LEU A 29 21.69 -2.26 3.34
N ALA A 30 21.13 -1.90 2.19
CA ALA A 30 20.43 -0.63 2.07
C ALA A 30 19.30 -0.63 3.12
N PRO A 31 19.09 0.47 3.86
CA PRO A 31 17.99 0.53 4.81
C PRO A 31 16.69 0.34 4.03
N GLU A 32 15.95 -0.70 4.39
CA GLU A 32 14.60 -0.92 3.89
C GLU A 32 13.78 0.33 4.26
N ARG A 33 13.33 1.07 3.26
CA ARG A 33 12.46 2.21 3.50
C ARG A 33 11.20 1.68 4.16
N ALA A 34 11.01 1.98 5.43
CA ALA A 34 9.76 1.73 6.11
C ALA A 34 8.66 2.45 5.34
N VAL A 35 7.79 1.70 4.68
CA VAL A 35 6.59 2.26 4.07
C VAL A 35 5.71 2.72 5.23
N ALA A 36 5.44 4.01 5.30
CA ALA A 36 4.55 4.56 6.31
C ALA A 36 3.20 3.84 6.22
N ALA A 37 2.63 3.49 7.38
CA ALA A 37 1.30 2.89 7.42
C ALA A 37 0.30 3.84 6.76
N PRO A 38 -0.69 3.32 6.00
CA PRO A 38 -1.71 4.16 5.38
C PRO A 38 -2.48 4.95 6.46
N VAL A 39 -2.68 6.24 6.20
CA VAL A 39 -3.45 7.12 7.08
C VAL A 39 -4.88 7.17 6.57
N LEU A 40 -5.85 6.94 7.47
CA LEU A 40 -7.27 7.07 7.16
C LEU A 40 -7.65 8.56 7.07
N VAL A 41 -7.77 9.07 5.85
CA VAL A 41 -7.98 10.50 5.58
C VAL A 41 -9.44 10.91 5.56
N SER A 42 -10.38 9.96 5.46
CA SER A 42 -11.83 10.22 5.37
C SER A 42 -12.54 10.30 6.72
N GLN A 43 -11.96 9.76 7.79
CA GLN A 43 -12.64 9.68 9.08
C GLN A 43 -12.96 11.07 9.64
N GLY A 44 -14.22 11.27 10.05
CA GLY A 44 -14.73 12.50 10.62
C GLY A 44 -14.79 13.69 9.65
N LYS A 45 -14.60 13.45 8.35
CA LYS A 45 -14.69 14.48 7.32
C LYS A 45 -16.15 14.81 6.97
N PRO A 46 -16.44 16.03 6.51
CA PRO A 46 -17.76 16.37 6.01
C PRO A 46 -18.19 15.43 4.89
N ALA A 47 -19.39 14.89 5.01
CA ALA A 47 -19.95 13.98 4.00
C ALA A 47 -21.36 14.44 3.61
N THR A 48 -21.65 14.34 2.30
CA THR A 48 -22.96 14.62 1.69
C THR A 48 -23.36 13.46 0.79
N ALA A 49 -24.64 13.29 0.54
CA ALA A 49 -25.14 12.22 -0.32
C ALA A 49 -26.35 12.70 -1.13
N SER A 50 -26.68 11.96 -2.19
CA SER A 50 -27.88 12.17 -3.02
C SER A 50 -29.17 12.01 -2.22
N SER A 51 -29.18 11.06 -1.29
CA SER A 51 -30.32 10.79 -0.42
C SER A 51 -29.89 10.09 0.86
N ALA A 52 -30.79 9.98 1.82
CA ALA A 52 -30.63 9.17 3.02
C ALA A 52 -31.93 8.47 3.38
N GLU A 53 -31.84 7.24 3.88
CA GLU A 53 -32.95 6.49 4.43
C GLU A 53 -33.05 6.76 5.95
N GLY A 54 -34.01 7.58 6.35
CA GLY A 54 -34.23 7.90 7.76
C GLY A 54 -32.96 8.43 8.47
N PRO A 55 -32.51 7.80 9.57
CA PRO A 55 -31.35 8.27 10.34
C PRO A 55 -29.99 7.89 9.74
N PHE A 56 -29.95 7.14 8.65
CA PHE A 56 -28.72 6.62 8.02
C PHE A 56 -28.08 7.66 7.09
N THR A 57 -27.64 8.76 7.66
CA THR A 57 -27.13 9.93 6.94
C THR A 57 -25.67 9.76 6.48
N ALA A 58 -25.23 10.56 5.51
CA ALA A 58 -23.90 10.47 4.93
C ALA A 58 -22.73 10.53 5.95
N PRO A 59 -22.74 11.39 6.98
CA PRO A 59 -21.67 11.40 7.99
C PRO A 59 -21.44 10.06 8.68
N ASN A 60 -22.45 9.21 8.82
CA ASN A 60 -22.32 7.91 9.47
C ASN A 60 -21.38 6.95 8.70
N ALA A 61 -21.14 7.20 7.42
CA ALA A 61 -20.19 6.37 6.64
C ALA A 61 -18.72 6.64 7.00
N VAL A 62 -18.44 7.74 7.69
CA VAL A 62 -17.07 8.19 8.00
C VAL A 62 -16.87 8.59 9.46
N ASP A 63 -17.82 8.28 10.34
CA ASP A 63 -17.76 8.64 11.77
C ASP A 63 -16.80 7.76 12.61
N GLY A 64 -16.30 6.67 12.02
CA GLY A 64 -15.43 5.72 12.68
C GLY A 64 -16.15 4.69 13.55
N ASN A 65 -17.48 4.65 13.51
CA ASN A 65 -18.29 3.71 14.25
C ASN A 65 -18.83 2.60 13.35
N PRO A 66 -18.40 1.34 13.49
CA PRO A 66 -18.86 0.25 12.63
C PRO A 66 -20.32 -0.16 12.84
N ALA A 67 -20.99 0.38 13.87
CA ALA A 67 -22.41 0.14 14.11
C ALA A 67 -23.33 1.15 13.41
N THR A 68 -22.77 2.19 12.82
CA THR A 68 -23.49 3.19 12.02
C THR A 68 -23.21 3.01 10.54
N ARG A 69 -24.10 3.51 9.69
CA ARG A 69 -23.93 3.47 8.25
C ARG A 69 -24.65 4.62 7.55
N TRP A 70 -24.26 4.92 6.34
CA TRP A 70 -25.10 5.59 5.38
C TRP A 70 -25.96 4.57 4.62
N SER A 71 -27.22 4.89 4.40
CA SER A 71 -28.11 4.15 3.52
C SER A 71 -28.86 5.14 2.63
N SER A 72 -28.81 4.93 1.33
CA SER A 72 -29.60 5.71 0.36
C SER A 72 -31.05 5.28 0.30
N GLN A 73 -31.89 6.05 -0.37
CA GLN A 73 -33.18 5.55 -0.85
C GLN A 73 -33.00 4.43 -1.88
N PHE A 74 -34.04 3.58 -2.03
CA PHE A 74 -34.04 2.42 -2.93
C PHE A 74 -34.29 2.82 -4.40
N THR A 75 -33.43 3.70 -4.91
CA THR A 75 -33.44 4.14 -6.32
C THR A 75 -32.01 4.17 -6.83
N ASP A 76 -31.81 3.96 -8.13
CA ASP A 76 -30.50 4.02 -8.75
C ASP A 76 -30.04 5.47 -8.99
N ASP A 77 -28.73 5.59 -9.26
CA ASP A 77 -27.92 6.79 -9.31
C ASP A 77 -27.80 7.49 -7.94
N GLN A 78 -27.45 6.69 -6.93
CA GLN A 78 -27.10 7.21 -5.62
C GLN A 78 -25.59 7.48 -5.50
N TRP A 79 -25.26 8.53 -4.77
CA TRP A 79 -23.86 8.87 -4.51
C TRP A 79 -23.65 9.36 -3.07
N ILE A 80 -22.45 9.16 -2.58
CA ILE A 80 -21.93 9.79 -1.38
C ILE A 80 -20.62 10.51 -1.72
N ARG A 81 -20.42 11.69 -1.16
CA ARG A 81 -19.23 12.52 -1.32
C ARG A 81 -18.63 12.83 0.03
N ILE A 82 -17.32 12.70 0.13
CA ILE A 82 -16.54 13.06 1.32
C ILE A 82 -15.60 14.20 0.93
N ASP A 83 -15.66 15.32 1.67
CA ASP A 83 -14.76 16.46 1.49
C ASP A 83 -13.52 16.26 2.36
N LEU A 84 -12.39 15.96 1.74
CA LEU A 84 -11.12 15.75 2.45
C LEU A 84 -10.50 17.06 2.97
N GLY A 85 -11.01 18.22 2.51
CA GLY A 85 -10.61 19.56 2.93
C GLY A 85 -9.40 20.13 2.22
N THR A 86 -8.47 19.27 1.78
CA THR A 86 -7.28 19.65 1.00
C THR A 86 -7.00 18.60 -0.04
N SER A 87 -6.36 19.00 -1.13
CA SER A 87 -5.92 18.06 -2.16
C SER A 87 -5.05 16.97 -1.54
N THR A 88 -5.49 15.72 -1.66
CA THR A 88 -4.92 14.57 -0.95
C THR A 88 -4.68 13.43 -1.93
N ALA A 89 -3.49 12.83 -1.87
CA ALA A 89 -3.21 11.61 -2.62
C ALA A 89 -3.93 10.42 -1.98
N VAL A 90 -4.71 9.70 -2.78
CA VAL A 90 -5.48 8.52 -2.35
C VAL A 90 -4.89 7.28 -3.03
N GLY A 91 -4.36 6.36 -2.22
CA GLY A 91 -3.77 5.10 -2.69
C GLY A 91 -4.65 3.88 -2.44
N GLN A 92 -5.65 4.02 -1.57
CA GLN A 92 -6.56 2.92 -1.22
C GLN A 92 -7.92 3.46 -0.80
N VAL A 93 -8.97 2.73 -1.17
CA VAL A 93 -10.33 2.92 -0.66
C VAL A 93 -10.82 1.62 -0.05
N VAL A 94 -11.36 1.68 1.16
CA VAL A 94 -12.00 0.54 1.81
C VAL A 94 -13.50 0.83 1.89
N LEU A 95 -14.30 -0.04 1.29
CA LEU A 95 -15.76 -0.01 1.37
C LEU A 95 -16.19 -1.13 2.31
N ASN A 96 -16.83 -0.75 3.40
CA ASN A 96 -17.43 -1.70 4.33
C ASN A 96 -18.95 -1.68 4.10
N TRP A 97 -19.41 -2.62 3.29
CA TRP A 97 -20.82 -2.76 2.94
C TRP A 97 -21.60 -3.46 4.05
N GLU A 98 -22.83 -3.05 4.21
CA GLU A 98 -23.85 -3.78 4.96
C GLU A 98 -24.42 -4.92 4.09
N ALA A 99 -25.47 -5.61 4.52
CA ALA A 99 -26.10 -6.67 3.73
C ALA A 99 -26.64 -6.19 2.37
N ALA A 100 -27.10 -4.94 2.31
CA ALA A 100 -27.45 -4.27 1.06
C ALA A 100 -26.25 -3.52 0.50
N TYR A 101 -25.86 -3.79 -0.74
CA TYR A 101 -24.69 -3.20 -1.39
C TYR A 101 -24.89 -2.98 -2.88
N ALA A 102 -24.11 -2.05 -3.45
CA ALA A 102 -24.11 -1.80 -4.88
C ALA A 102 -23.27 -2.84 -5.61
N ARG A 103 -23.83 -3.51 -6.61
CA ARG A 103 -23.07 -4.39 -7.52
C ARG A 103 -22.33 -3.61 -8.58
N GLY A 104 -22.93 -2.51 -9.07
CA GLY A 104 -22.28 -1.57 -9.97
C GLY A 104 -21.99 -0.27 -9.25
N TYR A 105 -20.70 0.11 -9.17
CA TYR A 105 -20.30 1.39 -8.60
C TYR A 105 -19.00 1.90 -9.21
N ARG A 106 -18.71 3.19 -8.99
CA ARG A 106 -17.44 3.81 -9.33
C ARG A 106 -16.92 4.65 -8.17
N ILE A 107 -15.62 4.78 -8.10
CA ILE A 107 -14.91 5.69 -7.21
C ILE A 107 -14.35 6.80 -8.07
N GLU A 108 -14.60 8.03 -7.66
CA GLU A 108 -14.17 9.22 -8.38
C GLU A 108 -13.43 10.17 -7.43
N LEU A 109 -12.44 10.88 -7.93
CA LEU A 109 -11.74 11.96 -7.23
C LEU A 109 -11.97 13.28 -7.96
N SER A 110 -11.97 14.36 -7.17
CA SER A 110 -12.09 15.72 -7.69
C SER A 110 -11.30 16.68 -6.81
N ALA A 111 -10.52 17.57 -7.43
CA ALA A 111 -9.79 18.62 -6.73
C ALA A 111 -10.65 19.88 -6.46
N ASN A 112 -11.79 20.03 -7.15
CA ASN A 112 -12.64 21.23 -7.09
C ASN A 112 -14.12 20.94 -6.78
N GLY A 113 -14.50 19.67 -6.60
CA GLY A 113 -15.86 19.24 -6.33
C GLY A 113 -16.84 19.32 -7.52
N THR A 114 -16.34 19.63 -8.72
CA THR A 114 -17.12 19.75 -9.96
C THR A 114 -16.64 18.83 -11.07
N ASP A 115 -15.32 18.75 -11.26
CA ASP A 115 -14.70 17.92 -12.28
C ASP A 115 -14.24 16.62 -11.64
N TRP A 116 -14.84 15.50 -12.05
CA TRP A 116 -14.61 14.19 -11.42
C TRP A 116 -13.86 13.26 -12.36
N THR A 117 -12.86 12.58 -11.82
CA THR A 117 -12.08 11.56 -12.51
C THR A 117 -12.34 10.20 -11.88
N THR A 118 -12.83 9.25 -12.67
CA THR A 118 -13.03 7.87 -12.22
C THR A 118 -11.66 7.18 -12.04
N ILE A 119 -11.41 6.68 -10.85
CA ILE A 119 -10.20 5.93 -10.49
C ILE A 119 -10.45 4.43 -10.28
N HIS A 120 -11.70 4.03 -10.13
CA HIS A 120 -12.15 2.65 -10.09
C HIS A 120 -13.58 2.54 -10.57
N SER A 121 -13.93 1.43 -11.23
CA SER A 121 -15.29 1.11 -11.66
C SER A 121 -15.48 -0.40 -11.68
N THR A 122 -16.66 -0.85 -11.23
CA THR A 122 -17.04 -2.27 -11.27
C THR A 122 -18.54 -2.42 -11.54
N THR A 123 -18.95 -3.55 -12.10
CA THR A 123 -20.34 -4.00 -12.22
C THR A 123 -20.61 -5.30 -11.46
N THR A 124 -19.60 -5.79 -10.75
CA THR A 124 -19.61 -7.10 -10.09
C THR A 124 -19.16 -7.01 -8.62
N GLY A 125 -19.49 -5.91 -7.94
CA GLY A 125 -19.26 -5.76 -6.50
C GLY A 125 -19.81 -6.95 -5.70
N THR A 126 -19.11 -7.35 -4.67
CA THR A 126 -19.38 -8.58 -3.89
C THR A 126 -19.95 -8.30 -2.51
N GLY A 127 -19.95 -7.06 -2.06
CA GLY A 127 -20.38 -6.68 -0.71
C GLY A 127 -19.35 -7.04 0.36
N GLY A 128 -19.72 -6.92 1.62
CA GLY A 128 -18.80 -7.12 2.74
C GLY A 128 -17.71 -6.05 2.77
N VAL A 129 -16.46 -6.42 3.05
CA VAL A 129 -15.34 -5.48 3.04
C VAL A 129 -14.57 -5.60 1.73
N GLU A 130 -14.61 -4.56 0.92
CA GLU A 130 -13.87 -4.46 -0.33
C GLU A 130 -12.70 -3.47 -0.15
N THR A 131 -11.49 -3.93 -0.37
CA THR A 131 -10.26 -3.11 -0.32
C THR A 131 -9.75 -2.88 -1.74
N LEU A 132 -9.83 -1.64 -2.18
CA LEU A 132 -9.50 -1.23 -3.54
C LEU A 132 -8.18 -0.47 -3.54
N THR A 133 -7.18 -1.00 -4.24
CA THR A 133 -5.96 -0.23 -4.54
C THR A 133 -6.26 0.71 -5.70
N VAL A 134 -6.08 1.98 -5.46
CA VAL A 134 -6.35 3.06 -6.42
C VAL A 134 -5.16 4.01 -6.49
N SER A 135 -5.17 4.94 -7.42
CA SER A 135 -4.15 5.99 -7.49
C SER A 135 -4.76 7.25 -8.07
N GLY A 136 -4.68 8.33 -7.32
CA GLY A 136 -5.16 9.63 -7.75
C GLY A 136 -5.00 10.68 -6.66
N THR A 137 -5.33 11.91 -7.02
CA THR A 137 -5.33 13.07 -6.10
C THR A 137 -6.65 13.81 -6.27
N GLY A 138 -7.29 14.15 -5.16
CA GLY A 138 -8.56 14.86 -5.12
C GLY A 138 -8.67 15.73 -3.89
#